data_d2bbd1fae3b87386c10e3fb3a27d7ee8
#
_entry.id   d2bbd1fae3b87386c10e3fb3a27d7ee8
#
_cell.length_a   1.000
_cell.length_b   1.000
_cell.length_c   1.000
_cell.angle_alpha   90.00
_cell.angle_beta   90.00
_cell.angle_gamma   90.00
#
_symmetry.space_group_name_H-M   'P 1'
#
loop_
_entity.id
_entity.type
_entity.pdbx_description
1 polymer ?
#
loop_
_entity_poly.entity_id
_entity_poly.type
_entity_poly.pdbx_seq_one_letter_code
_entity_poly.pdbx_strand_id
1 'polypeptide(L)'
;MIALTEDKRMLGYGVMTPYSNIFCFATTRRGGFSKGDYASFNCTPYTGDDAESVRSNQELLCNSMPQQPKELVIPFQTHGTKVEVIDEKYLNATSDERTAMLQGVDALITKEPGCCICISTADCIPILLYDRKNQVVAAAHAGWRGTVNYIAGHTLDRMRALY
;
A
#
# COMPACT_ATOMS: atom_id res chain seq x y z
N MET A 1 -13.37 -7.84 -9.19
CA MET A 1 -12.12 -7.15 -9.54
C MET A 1 -11.92 -7.22 -11.06
N ILE A 2 -11.25 -6.22 -11.64
CA ILE A 2 -11.04 -6.07 -13.09
C ILE A 2 -9.54 -6.23 -13.34
N ALA A 3 -9.12 -7.03 -14.34
CA ALA A 3 -7.72 -7.14 -14.70
C ALA A 3 -7.20 -5.81 -15.27
N LEU A 4 -6.12 -5.28 -14.70
CA LEU A 4 -5.46 -4.05 -15.15
C LEU A 4 -4.25 -4.33 -16.03
N THR A 5 -3.71 -5.57 -15.98
CA THR A 5 -2.61 -6.06 -16.82
C THR A 5 -3.01 -7.39 -17.47
N GLU A 6 -2.46 -7.68 -18.65
CA GLU A 6 -2.77 -8.92 -19.41
C GLU A 6 -2.46 -10.18 -18.60
N ASP A 7 -1.35 -10.21 -17.89
CA ASP A 7 -0.91 -11.33 -17.04
C ASP A 7 -1.63 -11.40 -15.69
N LYS A 8 -2.56 -10.46 -15.44
CA LYS A 8 -3.33 -10.34 -14.20
C LYS A 8 -2.46 -10.15 -12.94
N ARG A 9 -1.26 -9.55 -13.08
CA ARG A 9 -0.45 -9.19 -11.92
C ARG A 9 -1.08 -8.06 -11.11
N MET A 10 -1.88 -7.20 -11.75
CA MET A 10 -2.64 -6.12 -11.11
C MET A 10 -4.13 -6.26 -11.40
N LEU A 11 -4.91 -6.08 -10.35
CA LEU A 11 -6.37 -6.13 -10.36
C LEU A 11 -6.95 -4.86 -9.77
N GLY A 12 -7.85 -4.20 -10.48
CA GLY A 12 -8.58 -3.02 -10.02
C GLY A 12 -9.90 -3.35 -9.32
N TYR A 13 -10.40 -2.38 -8.58
CA TYR A 13 -11.68 -2.46 -7.89
C TYR A 13 -12.74 -1.67 -8.65
N GLY A 14 -13.79 -2.36 -9.16
CA GLY A 14 -14.84 -1.73 -9.95
C GLY A 14 -15.56 -0.58 -9.24
N VAL A 15 -15.69 -0.64 -7.92
CA VAL A 15 -16.27 0.43 -7.09
C VAL A 15 -15.45 1.73 -7.14
N MET A 16 -14.16 1.65 -7.46
CA MET A 16 -13.28 2.81 -7.57
C MET A 16 -13.17 3.38 -9.00
N THR A 17 -13.69 2.67 -10.00
CA THR A 17 -13.64 3.10 -11.41
C THR A 17 -14.22 4.50 -11.71
N PRO A 18 -15.27 4.98 -11.00
CA PRO A 18 -15.80 6.33 -11.25
C PRO A 18 -14.86 7.47 -10.85
N TYR A 19 -13.79 7.18 -10.12
CA TYR A 19 -12.87 8.20 -9.59
C TYR A 19 -11.57 8.20 -10.41
N SER A 20 -11.50 9.09 -11.40
CA SER A 20 -10.35 9.18 -12.34
C SER A 20 -9.08 9.80 -11.73
N ASN A 21 -9.20 10.41 -10.55
CA ASN A 21 -8.11 11.08 -9.83
C ASN A 21 -7.35 10.16 -8.86
N ILE A 22 -7.80 8.91 -8.72
CA ILE A 22 -7.11 7.88 -7.93
C ILE A 22 -6.86 6.64 -8.78
N PHE A 23 -5.79 5.93 -8.48
CA PHE A 23 -5.51 4.61 -9.04
C PHE A 23 -5.46 3.59 -7.89
N CYS A 24 -6.43 2.69 -7.88
CA CYS A 24 -6.64 1.73 -6.79
C CYS A 24 -6.54 0.30 -7.32
N PHE A 25 -5.66 -0.49 -6.72
CA PHE A 25 -5.38 -1.84 -7.19
C PHE A 25 -5.00 -2.80 -6.06
N ALA A 26 -5.04 -4.10 -6.37
CA ALA A 26 -4.33 -5.15 -5.64
C ALA A 26 -3.39 -5.86 -6.60
N THR A 27 -2.23 -6.27 -6.11
CA THR A 27 -1.33 -7.15 -6.86
C THR A 27 -1.73 -8.61 -6.65
N THR A 28 -1.34 -9.46 -7.59
CA THR A 28 -1.35 -10.91 -7.42
C THR A 28 0.08 -11.41 -7.33
N ARG A 29 0.29 -12.69 -7.09
CA ARG A 29 1.64 -13.25 -7.07
C ARG A 29 2.21 -13.59 -8.46
N ARG A 30 1.62 -13.10 -9.55
CA ARG A 30 2.00 -13.45 -10.92
C ARG A 30 2.95 -12.43 -11.53
N GLY A 31 3.83 -12.90 -12.43
CA GLY A 31 4.57 -12.05 -13.36
C GLY A 31 5.75 -11.29 -12.75
N GLY A 32 6.28 -11.73 -11.61
CA GLY A 32 7.44 -11.13 -10.96
C GLY A 32 8.72 -11.96 -11.08
N PHE A 33 9.73 -11.56 -10.32
CA PHE A 33 11.10 -12.08 -10.36
C PHE A 33 11.44 -12.97 -9.17
N SER A 34 10.70 -12.90 -8.07
CA SER A 34 10.95 -13.71 -6.87
C SER A 34 10.79 -15.20 -7.14
N LYS A 35 11.53 -16.03 -6.39
CA LYS A 35 11.59 -17.49 -6.56
C LYS A 35 11.16 -18.20 -5.29
N GLY A 36 11.04 -19.53 -5.36
CA GLY A 36 10.69 -20.37 -4.20
C GLY A 36 9.35 -19.96 -3.58
N ASP A 37 9.32 -19.81 -2.27
CA ASP A 37 8.11 -19.50 -1.50
C ASP A 37 7.53 -18.13 -1.81
N TYR A 38 8.36 -17.19 -2.29
CA TYR A 38 7.97 -15.82 -2.66
C TYR A 38 7.58 -15.68 -4.14
N ALA A 39 7.56 -16.77 -4.91
CA ALA A 39 7.27 -16.70 -6.33
C ALA A 39 5.84 -16.23 -6.59
N SER A 40 5.71 -15.19 -7.41
CA SER A 40 6.77 -14.51 -8.16
C SER A 40 6.79 -12.99 -7.93
N PHE A 41 5.69 -12.34 -7.55
CA PHE A 41 5.55 -10.88 -7.51
C PHE A 41 5.46 -10.34 -6.09
N ASN A 42 6.43 -10.70 -5.25
CA ASN A 42 6.56 -10.13 -3.91
C ASN A 42 7.20 -8.75 -3.99
N CYS A 43 6.47 -7.71 -3.55
CA CYS A 43 6.95 -6.33 -3.53
C CYS A 43 7.34 -5.84 -2.14
N THR A 44 7.12 -6.64 -1.08
CA THR A 44 7.47 -6.21 0.28
C THR A 44 8.91 -6.59 0.64
N PRO A 45 9.71 -5.62 1.16
CA PRO A 45 11.11 -5.88 1.52
C PRO A 45 11.26 -6.58 2.88
N TYR A 46 10.15 -6.91 3.55
CA TYR A 46 10.14 -7.36 4.94
C TYR A 46 9.89 -8.87 5.13
N THR A 47 10.06 -9.67 4.07
CA THR A 47 9.75 -11.11 4.10
C THR A 47 10.97 -12.01 4.16
N GLY A 48 12.17 -11.54 3.95
CA GLY A 48 13.36 -12.39 3.81
C GLY A 48 13.57 -12.94 2.39
N ASP A 49 12.84 -12.43 1.40
CA ASP A 49 13.06 -12.67 -0.01
C ASP A 49 14.35 -12.00 -0.51
N ASP A 50 14.84 -12.39 -1.68
CA ASP A 50 15.99 -11.77 -2.31
C ASP A 50 15.73 -10.28 -2.61
N ALA A 51 16.59 -9.42 -2.05
CA ALA A 51 16.39 -7.97 -2.11
C ALA A 51 16.40 -7.41 -3.54
N GLU A 52 17.16 -8.03 -4.47
CA GLU A 52 17.20 -7.60 -5.88
C GLU A 52 15.90 -7.99 -6.60
N SER A 53 15.38 -9.17 -6.33
CA SER A 53 14.09 -9.62 -6.84
C SER A 53 12.94 -8.72 -6.36
N VAL A 54 12.94 -8.36 -5.07
CA VAL A 54 11.95 -7.44 -4.50
C VAL A 54 12.03 -6.06 -5.16
N ARG A 55 13.25 -5.51 -5.33
CA ARG A 55 13.45 -4.23 -6.02
C ARG A 55 12.94 -4.27 -7.45
N SER A 56 13.30 -5.32 -8.20
CA SER A 56 12.83 -5.52 -9.57
C SER A 56 11.30 -5.63 -9.65
N ASN A 57 10.67 -6.26 -8.67
CA ASN A 57 9.22 -6.33 -8.57
C ASN A 57 8.59 -4.95 -8.28
N GLN A 58 9.20 -4.14 -7.41
CA GLN A 58 8.74 -2.77 -7.15
C GLN A 58 8.86 -1.87 -8.37
N GLU A 59 9.98 -1.95 -9.10
CA GLU A 59 10.16 -1.24 -10.37
C GLU A 59 9.12 -1.66 -11.41
N LEU A 60 8.88 -2.97 -11.55
CA LEU A 60 7.86 -3.51 -12.44
C LEU A 60 6.46 -3.08 -12.04
N LEU A 61 6.16 -3.01 -10.74
CA LEU A 61 4.90 -2.49 -10.21
C LEU A 61 4.71 -1.03 -10.63
N CYS A 62 5.69 -0.16 -10.36
CA CYS A 62 5.63 1.25 -10.72
C CYS A 62 5.47 1.47 -12.23
N ASN A 63 6.19 0.70 -13.05
CA ASN A 63 6.11 0.75 -14.51
C ASN A 63 4.77 0.22 -15.07
N SER A 64 4.03 -0.57 -14.29
CA SER A 64 2.72 -1.11 -14.68
C SER A 64 1.56 -0.16 -14.37
N MET A 65 1.81 0.96 -13.68
CA MET A 65 0.80 1.96 -13.36
C MET A 65 0.60 2.93 -14.55
N PRO A 66 -0.60 3.51 -14.72
CA PRO A 66 -0.85 4.51 -15.76
C PRO A 66 0.05 5.74 -15.68
N GLN A 67 0.45 6.08 -14.45
CA GLN A 67 1.43 7.12 -14.15
C GLN A 67 2.36 6.56 -13.06
N GLN A 68 3.66 6.65 -13.28
CA GLN A 68 4.63 6.24 -12.27
C GLN A 68 4.49 7.09 -10.99
N PRO A 69 4.43 6.45 -9.83
CA PRO A 69 4.40 7.18 -8.57
C PRO A 69 5.74 7.87 -8.33
N LYS A 70 5.70 9.02 -7.69
CA LYS A 70 6.90 9.72 -7.19
C LYS A 70 7.47 9.02 -5.96
N GLU A 71 6.60 8.39 -5.20
CA GLU A 71 6.94 7.68 -3.97
C GLU A 71 6.10 6.39 -3.86
N LEU A 72 6.77 5.27 -3.60
CA LEU A 72 6.15 3.98 -3.28
C LEU A 72 6.39 3.70 -1.79
N VAL A 73 5.33 3.71 -0.99
CA VAL A 73 5.42 3.57 0.47
C VAL A 73 4.88 2.22 0.90
N ILE A 74 5.76 1.38 1.45
CA ILE A 74 5.42 0.05 1.98
C ILE A 74 5.88 0.01 3.44
N PRO A 75 4.99 -0.13 4.44
CA PRO A 75 5.35 -0.11 5.85
C PRO A 75 5.83 -1.48 6.34
N PHE A 76 6.57 -1.49 7.45
CA PHE A 76 6.85 -2.71 8.22
C PHE A 76 5.65 -3.01 9.13
N GLN A 77 4.76 -3.90 8.69
CA GLN A 77 3.52 -4.26 9.36
C GLN A 77 3.77 -5.26 10.49
N THR A 78 3.05 -5.10 11.60
CA THR A 78 3.16 -5.96 12.78
C THR A 78 1.83 -6.51 13.26
N HIS A 79 0.78 -6.42 12.44
CA HIS A 79 -0.59 -6.79 12.78
C HIS A 79 -1.15 -5.96 13.95
N GLY A 80 -0.66 -4.72 14.06
CA GLY A 80 -1.08 -3.74 15.06
C GLY A 80 -2.20 -2.81 14.58
N THR A 81 -2.21 -1.60 15.15
CA THR A 81 -3.19 -0.56 14.82
C THR A 81 -2.55 0.81 14.59
N LYS A 82 -1.22 0.86 14.44
CA LYS A 82 -0.53 2.13 14.16
C LYS A 82 -0.89 2.61 12.77
N VAL A 83 -1.33 3.88 12.71
CA VAL A 83 -1.67 4.59 11.47
C VAL A 83 -0.64 5.68 11.26
N GLU A 84 0.01 5.70 10.10
CA GLU A 84 0.98 6.73 9.72
C GLU A 84 0.43 7.60 8.59
N VAL A 85 0.76 8.88 8.61
CA VAL A 85 0.35 9.86 7.59
C VAL A 85 1.54 10.18 6.71
N ILE A 86 1.38 9.94 5.42
CA ILE A 86 2.38 10.25 4.40
C ILE A 86 2.08 11.64 3.87
N ASP A 87 2.72 12.62 4.46
CA ASP A 87 2.60 14.05 4.21
C ASP A 87 3.94 14.68 3.83
N GLU A 88 4.00 16.00 3.71
CA GLU A 88 5.24 16.73 3.42
C GLU A 88 6.34 16.45 4.43
N LYS A 89 6.01 16.23 5.71
CA LYS A 89 7.00 15.89 6.74
C LYS A 89 7.67 14.56 6.42
N TYR A 90 6.88 13.55 6.07
CA TYR A 90 7.42 12.24 5.63
C TYR A 90 8.23 12.40 4.34
N LEU A 91 7.73 13.13 3.35
CA LEU A 91 8.40 13.29 2.05
C LEU A 91 9.73 14.05 2.14
N ASN A 92 9.89 14.94 3.11
CA ASN A 92 11.12 15.70 3.35
C ASN A 92 12.08 15.02 4.34
N ALA A 93 11.66 13.91 4.98
CA ALA A 93 12.49 13.17 5.92
C ALA A 93 13.61 12.39 5.22
N THR A 94 14.70 12.14 5.92
CA THR A 94 15.78 11.27 5.46
C THR A 94 15.33 9.80 5.34
N SER A 95 16.10 8.98 4.64
CA SER A 95 15.81 7.55 4.48
C SER A 95 15.66 6.83 5.84
N ASP A 96 16.55 7.13 6.80
CA ASP A 96 16.53 6.51 8.12
C ASP A 96 15.30 6.95 8.92
N GLU A 97 14.94 8.23 8.85
CA GLU A 97 13.72 8.75 9.49
C GLU A 97 12.46 8.14 8.89
N ARG A 98 12.37 8.04 7.56
CA ARG A 98 11.24 7.38 6.88
C ARG A 98 11.13 5.92 7.31
N THR A 99 12.25 5.21 7.38
CA THR A 99 12.28 3.82 7.86
C THR A 99 11.75 3.73 9.29
N ALA A 100 12.19 4.62 10.19
CA ALA A 100 11.72 4.66 11.57
C ALA A 100 10.20 4.99 11.67
N MET A 101 9.70 5.93 10.87
CA MET A 101 8.28 6.28 10.81
C MET A 101 7.41 5.10 10.41
N LEU A 102 7.88 4.26 9.48
CA LEU A 102 7.14 3.12 8.94
C LEU A 102 7.22 1.85 9.81
N GLN A 103 7.98 1.86 10.92
CA GLN A 103 8.06 0.71 11.82
C GLN A 103 6.75 0.45 12.57
N GLY A 104 6.24 -0.79 12.48
CA GLY A 104 5.03 -1.24 13.15
C GLY A 104 3.75 -0.58 12.64
N VAL A 105 3.77 -0.07 11.42
CA VAL A 105 2.62 0.62 10.81
C VAL A 105 1.77 -0.39 10.04
N ASP A 106 0.49 -0.43 10.35
CA ASP A 106 -0.49 -1.30 9.71
C ASP A 106 -1.55 -0.51 8.89
N ALA A 107 -1.50 0.82 8.90
CA ALA A 107 -2.30 1.64 7.99
C ALA A 107 -1.56 2.92 7.58
N LEU A 108 -1.80 3.34 6.35
CA LEU A 108 -1.24 4.55 5.74
C LEU A 108 -2.37 5.45 5.27
N ILE A 109 -2.18 6.76 5.41
CA ILE A 109 -3.09 7.79 4.92
C ILE A 109 -2.27 8.81 4.12
N THR A 110 -2.78 9.27 2.98
CA THR A 110 -2.16 10.39 2.26
C THR A 110 -3.18 11.19 1.45
N LYS A 111 -2.88 12.47 1.26
CA LYS A 111 -3.50 13.32 0.24
C LYS A 111 -2.48 13.78 -0.83
N GLU A 112 -1.22 13.36 -0.69
CA GLU A 112 -0.14 13.84 -1.54
C GLU A 112 -0.21 13.19 -2.93
N PRO A 113 -0.36 13.99 -4.01
CA PRO A 113 -0.42 13.45 -5.36
C PRO A 113 0.90 12.79 -5.77
N GLY A 114 0.78 11.60 -6.37
CA GLY A 114 1.93 10.81 -6.80
C GLY A 114 2.49 9.90 -5.71
N CYS A 115 1.91 9.88 -4.50
CA CYS A 115 2.24 8.86 -3.50
C CYS A 115 1.40 7.60 -3.72
N CYS A 116 2.06 6.47 -3.89
CA CYS A 116 1.44 5.16 -3.87
C CYS A 116 1.65 4.52 -2.49
N ILE A 117 0.62 4.56 -1.65
CA ILE A 117 0.63 3.90 -0.34
C ILE A 117 0.17 2.45 -0.49
N CYS A 118 0.95 1.53 0.06
CA CYS A 118 0.71 0.09 -0.07
C CYS A 118 0.61 -0.59 1.30
N ILE A 119 -0.17 -1.64 1.36
CA ILE A 119 -0.12 -2.61 2.45
C ILE A 119 0.08 -3.99 1.86
N SER A 120 0.81 -4.84 2.57
CA SER A 120 1.11 -6.21 2.13
C SER A 120 0.15 -7.18 2.80
N THR A 121 -0.45 -8.06 2.01
CA THR A 121 -1.34 -9.11 2.52
C THR A 121 -1.01 -10.44 1.85
N ALA A 122 -1.12 -11.52 2.59
CA ALA A 122 -1.21 -12.89 2.06
C ALA A 122 -2.66 -13.38 2.18
N ASP A 123 -3.12 -13.54 3.41
CA ASP A 123 -4.47 -14.01 3.78
C ASP A 123 -5.26 -12.97 4.60
N CYS A 124 -4.61 -11.90 5.06
CA CYS A 124 -5.28 -10.79 5.75
C CYS A 124 -6.11 -9.92 4.80
N ILE A 125 -7.05 -9.17 5.34
CA ILE A 125 -7.98 -8.34 4.57
C ILE A 125 -7.37 -6.95 4.34
N PRO A 126 -7.20 -6.51 3.07
CA PRO A 126 -6.89 -5.11 2.77
C PRO A 126 -8.17 -4.26 2.86
N ILE A 127 -8.08 -3.13 3.57
CA ILE A 127 -9.14 -2.12 3.60
C ILE A 127 -8.63 -0.87 2.92
N LEU A 128 -9.32 -0.44 1.87
CA LEU A 128 -8.99 0.76 1.10
C LEU A 128 -10.10 1.79 1.29
N LEU A 129 -9.72 3.00 1.66
CA LEU A 129 -10.64 4.10 1.91
C LEU A 129 -10.32 5.28 0.97
N TYR A 130 -11.36 5.97 0.53
CA TYR A 130 -11.25 7.19 -0.24
C TYR A 130 -12.25 8.24 0.21
N ASP A 131 -11.76 9.37 0.69
CA ASP A 131 -12.56 10.58 0.90
C ASP A 131 -12.50 11.44 -0.37
N ARG A 132 -13.59 11.38 -1.15
CA ARG A 132 -13.71 12.13 -2.41
C ARG A 132 -13.79 13.65 -2.23
N LYS A 133 -14.22 14.13 -1.07
CA LYS A 133 -14.35 15.57 -0.80
C LYS A 133 -12.96 16.19 -0.55
N ASN A 134 -12.18 15.55 0.29
CA ASN A 134 -10.88 16.04 0.69
C ASN A 134 -9.71 15.43 -0.13
N GLN A 135 -10.03 14.52 -1.08
CA GLN A 135 -9.05 13.84 -1.95
C GLN A 135 -8.00 13.05 -1.16
N VAL A 136 -8.44 12.37 -0.09
CA VAL A 136 -7.59 11.60 0.82
C VAL A 136 -7.80 10.12 0.58
N VAL A 137 -6.73 9.37 0.49
CA VAL A 137 -6.75 7.90 0.40
C VAL A 137 -6.13 7.26 1.63
N ALA A 138 -6.59 6.08 1.97
CA ALA A 138 -5.96 5.26 3.00
C ALA A 138 -5.97 3.78 2.62
N ALA A 139 -4.96 3.06 3.13
CA ALA A 139 -4.83 1.63 3.03
C ALA A 139 -4.53 1.06 4.42
N ALA A 140 -5.33 0.08 4.88
CA ALA A 140 -5.15 -0.55 6.18
C ALA A 140 -5.07 -2.07 6.04
N HIS A 141 -4.12 -2.66 6.76
CA HIS A 141 -3.91 -4.08 6.89
C HIS A 141 -4.74 -4.63 8.05
N ALA A 142 -5.88 -5.24 7.73
CA ALA A 142 -6.78 -5.81 8.71
C ALA A 142 -6.52 -7.32 8.90
N GLY A 143 -5.40 -7.66 9.53
CA GLY A 143 -5.17 -8.97 10.11
C GLY A 143 -6.10 -9.18 11.31
N TRP A 144 -6.24 -10.42 11.82
CA TRP A 144 -7.17 -10.71 12.90
C TRP A 144 -6.95 -9.85 14.15
N ARG A 145 -5.68 -9.59 14.54
CA ARG A 145 -5.35 -8.73 15.69
C ARG A 145 -5.75 -7.28 15.46
N GLY A 146 -5.38 -6.73 14.29
CA GLY A 146 -5.76 -5.36 13.90
C GLY A 146 -7.29 -5.21 13.82
N THR A 147 -8.00 -6.20 13.31
CA THR A 147 -9.46 -6.20 13.21
C THR A 147 -10.12 -6.15 14.60
N VAL A 148 -9.71 -7.02 15.53
CA VAL A 148 -10.23 -7.04 16.90
C VAL A 148 -9.91 -5.74 17.64
N ASN A 149 -8.75 -5.13 17.35
CA ASN A 149 -8.33 -3.85 17.91
C ASN A 149 -8.74 -2.64 17.06
N TYR A 150 -9.69 -2.82 16.14
CA TYR A 150 -10.39 -1.75 15.45
C TYR A 150 -9.52 -0.89 14.51
N ILE A 151 -8.55 -1.49 13.77
CA ILE A 151 -7.66 -0.76 12.83
C ILE A 151 -8.43 0.08 11.79
N ALA A 152 -9.55 -0.44 11.25
CA ALA A 152 -10.37 0.27 10.28
C ALA A 152 -10.96 1.55 10.88
N GLY A 153 -11.47 1.48 12.11
CA GLY A 153 -11.99 2.64 12.84
C GLY A 153 -10.91 3.65 13.14
N HIS A 154 -9.75 3.22 13.67
CA HIS A 154 -8.62 4.11 13.93
C HIS A 154 -8.14 4.84 12.66
N THR A 155 -8.11 4.14 11.52
CA THR A 155 -7.76 4.75 10.23
C THR A 155 -8.80 5.82 9.84
N LEU A 156 -10.09 5.49 9.93
CA LEU A 156 -11.17 6.43 9.60
C LEU A 156 -11.21 7.63 10.54
N ASP A 157 -11.07 7.41 11.85
CA ASP A 157 -11.04 8.48 12.84
C ASP A 157 -9.83 9.41 12.63
N ARG A 158 -8.68 8.84 12.28
CA ARG A 158 -7.49 9.63 11.93
C ARG A 158 -7.70 10.46 10.66
N MET A 159 -8.34 9.89 9.62
CA MET A 159 -8.72 10.65 8.41
C MET A 159 -9.63 11.83 8.77
N ARG A 160 -10.68 11.60 9.57
CA ARG A 160 -11.64 12.64 9.99
C ARG A 160 -11.01 13.73 10.85
N ALA A 161 -10.03 13.40 11.67
CA ALA A 161 -9.34 14.35 12.53
C ALA A 161 -8.39 15.28 11.77
N LEU A 162 -7.91 14.86 10.60
CA LEU A 162 -6.93 15.60 9.81
C LEU A 162 -7.54 16.39 8.63
N TYR A 163 -8.69 15.95 8.16
CA TYR A 163 -9.32 16.44 6.94
C TYR A 163 -10.83 16.65 7.08
#